data_3d5318421aadff06f597ff62c81717b9
#
_entry.id   3d5318421aadff06f597ff62c81717b9
#
_cell.length_a   1.000
_cell.length_b   1.000
_cell.length_c   1.000
_cell.angle_alpha   90.00
_cell.angle_beta   90.00
_cell.angle_gamma   90.00
#
_symmetry.space_group_name_H-M   'P 1'
#
loop_
_entity.id
_entity.type
_entity.pdbx_description
1 polymer ?
#
loop_
_entity_poly.entity_id
_entity_poly.type
_entity_poly.pdbx_seq_one_letter_code
_entity_poly.pdbx_strand_id
1 'polypeptide(L)'
;MAHNGFKGKVQVKLIKKVFLDSDGIYVDYTYSEETYDNQTISLDSQITFNLDWTVNGEEYKTPGHYWESYLQQKSVKKEEQKLFKELKKQSLGLDIEEFSFKDNILIDQEAGNRRKHLAEENRKNGKHDFYGYYQIPYQTMIDEHIVTMSIRVSDTENTSKKDLEEAATKLDASKLPDGEYEFYYFTTDKENSAYYDNSGYIGYTFNIQDGKVIQDDDD
;
A
#
# COMPACT_ATOMS: atom_id res chain seq x y z
N MET A 1 18.20 -0.71 -14.58
CA MET A 1 17.60 0.49 -13.97
C MET A 1 17.71 1.72 -14.87
N ALA A 2 18.88 2.24 -15.17
CA ALA A 2 19.01 3.43 -16.07
C ALA A 2 18.27 3.28 -17.41
N HIS A 3 18.30 2.09 -18.01
CA HIS A 3 17.57 1.78 -19.25
C HIS A 3 16.05 1.95 -19.14
N ASN A 4 15.50 1.80 -17.94
CA ASN A 4 14.07 1.97 -17.65
C ASN A 4 13.73 3.35 -17.07
N GLY A 5 14.64 4.33 -17.18
CA GLY A 5 14.39 5.70 -16.77
C GLY A 5 14.62 5.99 -15.28
N PHE A 6 15.16 5.04 -14.52
CA PHE A 6 15.55 5.29 -13.13
C PHE A 6 16.80 6.17 -13.06
N LYS A 7 16.76 7.21 -12.25
CA LYS A 7 17.84 8.20 -12.10
C LYS A 7 18.63 8.06 -10.81
N GLY A 8 18.18 7.19 -9.91
CA GLY A 8 18.73 7.04 -8.59
C GLY A 8 20.04 6.26 -8.54
N LYS A 9 20.55 6.08 -7.32
CA LYS A 9 21.78 5.37 -7.02
C LYS A 9 21.48 3.96 -6.52
N VAL A 10 22.27 3.00 -6.97
CA VAL A 10 22.23 1.61 -6.48
C VAL A 10 23.43 1.39 -5.57
N GLN A 11 23.18 0.91 -4.37
CA GLN A 11 24.20 0.46 -3.43
C GLN A 11 24.03 -1.03 -3.18
N VAL A 12 24.98 -1.84 -3.64
CA VAL A 12 25.01 -3.26 -3.34
C VAL A 12 25.37 -3.46 -1.87
N LYS A 13 24.56 -4.22 -1.14
CA LYS A 13 24.75 -4.56 0.27
C LYS A 13 25.44 -5.90 0.46
N LEU A 14 25.01 -6.88 -0.34
CA LEU A 14 25.45 -8.26 -0.17
C LEU A 14 25.33 -9.02 -1.48
N ILE A 15 26.29 -9.88 -1.75
CA ILE A 15 26.25 -10.85 -2.84
C ILE A 15 26.39 -12.22 -2.22
N LYS A 16 25.43 -13.11 -2.44
CA LYS A 16 25.42 -14.47 -1.96
C LYS A 16 25.30 -15.46 -3.12
N LYS A 17 26.08 -16.54 -3.04
CA LYS A 17 25.85 -17.72 -3.87
C LYS A 17 25.08 -18.76 -3.06
N VAL A 18 24.00 -19.26 -3.58
CA VAL A 18 23.19 -20.30 -2.93
C VAL A 18 23.38 -21.61 -3.66
N PHE A 19 23.74 -22.67 -2.90
CA PHE A 19 24.20 -23.96 -3.43
C PHE A 19 23.13 -25.07 -3.40
N LEU A 20 21.93 -24.84 -2.82
CA LEU A 20 21.05 -25.96 -2.45
C LEU A 20 19.70 -26.03 -3.17
N ASP A 21 19.18 -24.97 -3.76
CA ASP A 21 17.82 -25.00 -4.33
C ASP A 21 17.67 -24.40 -5.75
N SER A 22 18.54 -23.54 -6.12
CA SER A 22 18.68 -23.04 -7.48
C SER A 22 20.08 -22.46 -7.59
N ASP A 23 20.86 -22.93 -8.55
CA ASP A 23 22.19 -22.38 -8.84
C ASP A 23 22.11 -20.90 -9.19
N GLY A 24 21.99 -20.02 -8.19
CA GLY A 24 21.77 -18.61 -8.37
C GLY A 24 22.70 -17.73 -7.52
N ILE A 25 22.91 -16.52 -8.00
CA ILE A 25 23.61 -15.46 -7.30
C ILE A 25 22.56 -14.43 -6.86
N TYR A 26 22.41 -14.23 -5.57
CA TYR A 26 21.53 -13.23 -4.98
C TYR A 26 22.31 -11.94 -4.68
N VAL A 27 21.78 -10.82 -5.13
CA VAL A 27 22.36 -9.50 -4.87
C VAL A 27 21.34 -8.66 -4.14
N ASP A 28 21.60 -8.43 -2.85
CA ASP A 28 20.82 -7.49 -2.05
C ASP A 28 21.35 -6.08 -2.29
N TYR A 29 20.47 -5.15 -2.61
CA TYR A 29 20.84 -3.77 -2.88
C TYR A 29 19.82 -2.78 -2.35
N THR A 30 20.26 -1.55 -2.12
CA THR A 30 19.39 -0.39 -1.91
C THR A 30 19.39 0.46 -3.15
N TYR A 31 18.24 0.83 -3.62
CA TYR A 31 18.04 1.88 -4.60
C TYR A 31 17.59 3.16 -3.90
N SER A 32 18.19 4.30 -4.19
CA SER A 32 17.81 5.58 -3.62
C SER A 32 17.68 6.63 -4.72
N GLU A 33 16.62 7.41 -4.65
CA GLU A 33 16.35 8.49 -5.60
C GLU A 33 15.86 9.74 -4.87
N GLU A 34 16.31 10.90 -5.30
CA GLU A 34 15.75 12.18 -4.88
C GLU A 34 14.56 12.51 -5.78
N THR A 35 13.41 12.72 -5.17
CA THR A 35 12.15 12.95 -5.86
C THR A 35 11.91 14.43 -6.13
N TYR A 36 10.94 14.74 -6.96
CA TYR A 36 10.60 16.12 -7.38
C TYR A 36 10.25 17.04 -6.19
N ASP A 37 9.82 16.49 -5.06
CA ASP A 37 9.51 17.23 -3.84
C ASP A 37 10.70 17.29 -2.86
N ASN A 38 11.91 17.01 -3.34
CA ASN A 38 13.18 16.98 -2.60
C ASN A 38 13.17 16.01 -1.41
N GLN A 39 12.50 14.90 -1.56
CA GLN A 39 12.52 13.79 -0.62
C GLN A 39 13.45 12.70 -1.17
N THR A 40 14.38 12.21 -0.35
CA THR A 40 15.13 11.00 -0.69
C THR A 40 14.34 9.79 -0.27
N ILE A 41 14.00 8.93 -1.21
CA ILE A 41 13.36 7.64 -0.96
C ILE A 41 14.35 6.54 -1.25
N SER A 42 14.42 5.56 -0.34
CA SER A 42 15.29 4.40 -0.45
C SER A 42 14.47 3.13 -0.37
N LEU A 43 14.72 2.22 -1.31
CA LEU A 43 14.07 0.92 -1.40
C LEU A 43 15.13 -0.17 -1.31
N ASP A 44 14.97 -1.08 -0.35
CA ASP A 44 15.75 -2.30 -0.30
C ASP A 44 15.12 -3.35 -1.21
N SER A 45 15.93 -4.02 -1.99
CA SER A 45 15.47 -5.01 -2.95
C SER A 45 16.52 -6.09 -3.18
N GLN A 46 16.10 -7.18 -3.77
CA GLN A 46 16.97 -8.30 -4.13
C GLN A 46 16.79 -8.62 -5.62
N ILE A 47 17.88 -8.97 -6.28
CA ILE A 47 17.87 -9.48 -7.65
C ILE A 47 18.60 -10.83 -7.68
N THR A 48 18.05 -11.77 -8.43
CA THR A 48 18.65 -13.08 -8.62
C THR A 48 19.22 -13.18 -10.02
N PHE A 49 20.45 -13.63 -10.13
CA PHE A 49 21.14 -13.93 -11.37
C PHE A 49 21.39 -15.43 -11.47
N ASN A 50 21.39 -15.94 -12.69
CA ASN A 50 21.93 -17.25 -12.98
C ASN A 50 23.47 -17.24 -12.77
N LEU A 51 24.12 -18.40 -12.74
CA LEU A 51 25.57 -18.51 -12.59
C LEU A 51 26.37 -17.81 -13.71
N ASP A 52 25.77 -17.63 -14.88
CA ASP A 52 26.34 -16.90 -16.02
C ASP A 52 26.06 -15.39 -15.95
N TRP A 53 25.55 -14.88 -14.81
CA TRP A 53 25.16 -13.50 -14.59
C TRP A 53 23.99 -13.00 -15.44
N THR A 54 23.24 -13.86 -16.09
CA THR A 54 21.97 -13.48 -16.69
C THR A 54 20.90 -13.33 -15.61
N VAL A 55 19.99 -12.36 -15.77
CA VAL A 55 18.90 -12.14 -14.83
C VAL A 55 17.90 -13.30 -14.91
N ASN A 56 17.58 -13.89 -13.79
CA ASN A 56 16.64 -14.99 -13.72
C ASN A 56 15.20 -14.43 -13.76
N GLY A 57 14.56 -14.53 -14.92
CA GLY A 57 13.19 -14.07 -15.15
C GLY A 57 13.04 -12.60 -15.50
N GLU A 58 11.89 -12.24 -16.06
CA GLU A 58 11.56 -10.85 -16.43
C GLU A 58 11.13 -10.00 -15.22
N GLU A 59 10.68 -10.63 -14.16
CA GLU A 59 10.15 -9.97 -12.96
C GLU A 59 11.17 -9.09 -12.24
N TYR A 60 12.45 -9.38 -12.41
CA TYR A 60 13.55 -8.68 -11.74
C TYR A 60 14.10 -7.48 -12.51
N LYS A 61 13.54 -7.15 -13.66
CA LYS A 61 13.96 -5.97 -14.44
C LYS A 61 13.56 -4.65 -13.81
N THR A 62 12.66 -4.71 -12.84
CA THR A 62 12.10 -3.53 -12.16
C THR A 62 12.06 -3.77 -10.64
N PRO A 63 12.48 -2.81 -9.80
CA PRO A 63 12.31 -2.93 -8.36
C PRO A 63 10.82 -3.16 -8.04
N GLY A 64 10.49 -4.26 -7.35
CA GLY A 64 9.11 -4.66 -7.06
C GLY A 64 8.34 -3.74 -6.13
N HIS A 65 8.98 -2.68 -5.61
CA HIS A 65 8.45 -1.85 -4.54
C HIS A 65 8.17 -0.39 -4.94
N TYR A 66 7.83 -0.11 -6.22
CA TYR A 66 7.45 1.25 -6.65
C TYR A 66 6.26 1.79 -5.89
N TRP A 67 5.37 0.89 -5.51
CA TRP A 67 4.18 1.24 -4.77
C TRP A 67 4.49 1.79 -3.38
N GLU A 68 5.48 1.22 -2.70
CA GLU A 68 5.95 1.74 -1.42
C GLU A 68 6.46 3.18 -1.58
N SER A 69 7.13 3.49 -2.69
CA SER A 69 7.58 4.86 -2.97
C SER A 69 6.42 5.83 -3.16
N TYR A 70 5.32 5.40 -3.78
CA TYR A 70 4.11 6.21 -3.87
C TYR A 70 3.56 6.56 -2.49
N LEU A 71 3.40 5.57 -1.62
CA LEU A 71 2.87 5.77 -0.26
C LEU A 71 3.80 6.61 0.64
N GLN A 72 5.09 6.72 0.29
CA GLN A 72 6.05 7.57 1.00
C GLN A 72 6.00 9.05 0.58
N GLN A 73 5.24 9.42 -0.45
CA GLN A 73 5.11 10.82 -0.86
C GLN A 73 4.58 11.70 0.27
N LYS A 74 5.22 12.86 0.49
CA LYS A 74 4.77 13.83 1.51
C LYS A 74 3.33 14.28 1.34
N SER A 75 2.87 14.40 0.09
CA SER A 75 1.48 14.75 -0.24
C SER A 75 0.51 13.69 0.24
N VAL A 76 0.80 12.40 0.01
CA VAL A 76 0.00 11.27 0.46
C VAL A 76 -0.02 11.19 1.99
N LYS A 77 1.15 11.26 2.64
CA LYS A 77 1.27 11.25 4.11
C LYS A 77 0.57 12.42 4.77
N LYS A 78 0.59 13.60 4.16
CA LYS A 78 -0.14 14.76 4.65
C LYS A 78 -1.66 14.55 4.57
N GLU A 79 -2.15 13.93 3.50
CA GLU A 79 -3.57 13.64 3.34
C GLU A 79 -4.02 12.55 4.31
N GLU A 80 -3.26 11.46 4.48
CA GLU A 80 -3.52 10.46 5.52
C GLU A 80 -3.67 11.12 6.90
N GLN A 81 -2.75 12.00 7.28
CA GLN A 81 -2.80 12.71 8.55
C GLN A 81 -4.02 13.64 8.68
N LYS A 82 -4.44 14.27 7.58
CA LYS A 82 -5.63 15.12 7.56
C LYS A 82 -6.89 14.28 7.77
N LEU A 83 -7.05 13.19 7.02
CA LEU A 83 -8.19 12.30 7.11
C LEU A 83 -8.25 11.61 8.49
N PHE A 84 -7.12 11.17 9.03
CA PHE A 84 -7.03 10.64 10.38
C PHE A 84 -7.53 11.64 11.44
N LYS A 85 -7.14 12.92 11.33
CA LYS A 85 -7.62 13.97 12.26
C LYS A 85 -9.12 14.22 12.13
N GLU A 86 -9.68 14.14 10.93
CA GLU A 86 -11.13 14.29 10.74
C GLU A 86 -11.89 13.11 11.36
N LEU A 87 -11.40 11.89 11.19
CA LEU A 87 -11.97 10.69 11.79
C LEU A 87 -11.94 10.74 13.34
N LYS A 88 -10.79 11.16 13.91
CA LYS A 88 -10.64 11.30 15.38
C LYS A 88 -11.59 12.31 16.02
N LYS A 89 -12.16 13.24 15.28
CA LYS A 89 -13.16 14.20 15.78
C LYS A 89 -14.56 13.61 15.87
N GLN A 90 -14.78 12.47 15.23
CA GLN A 90 -16.09 11.84 15.15
C GLN A 90 -16.32 10.90 16.33
N SER A 91 -17.54 10.86 16.84
CA SER A 91 -17.93 10.00 17.97
C SER A 91 -18.42 8.65 17.46
N LEU A 92 -17.53 7.84 16.93
CA LEU A 92 -17.86 6.56 16.31
C LEU A 92 -18.08 5.42 17.30
N GLY A 93 -17.66 5.59 18.55
CA GLY A 93 -17.69 4.53 19.56
C GLY A 93 -16.49 3.58 19.49
N LEU A 94 -15.52 3.86 18.61
CA LEU A 94 -14.28 3.11 18.43
C LEU A 94 -13.08 4.02 18.70
N ASP A 95 -12.01 3.45 19.23
CA ASP A 95 -10.72 4.14 19.33
C ASP A 95 -9.93 3.89 18.05
N ILE A 96 -9.83 4.92 17.19
CA ILE A 96 -9.13 4.84 15.91
C ILE A 96 -7.64 5.04 16.17
N GLU A 97 -6.82 4.07 15.80
CA GLU A 97 -5.37 4.11 15.97
C GLU A 97 -4.63 4.67 14.76
N GLU A 98 -5.11 4.33 13.56
CA GLU A 98 -4.41 4.63 12.32
C GLU A 98 -5.39 4.83 11.16
N PHE A 99 -5.00 5.68 10.21
CA PHE A 99 -5.59 5.77 8.88
C PHE A 99 -4.48 5.63 7.84
N SER A 100 -4.67 4.79 6.85
CA SER A 100 -3.70 4.59 5.77
C SER A 100 -4.40 4.22 4.45
N PHE A 101 -3.74 4.53 3.34
CA PHE A 101 -4.10 3.95 2.04
C PHE A 101 -3.50 2.56 1.91
N LYS A 102 -4.34 1.57 1.64
CA LYS A 102 -3.96 0.17 1.44
C LYS A 102 -4.07 -0.19 -0.04
N ASP A 103 -3.10 -0.92 -0.52
CA ASP A 103 -3.05 -1.39 -1.91
C ASP A 103 -4.00 -2.55 -2.16
N ASN A 104 -4.82 -2.47 -3.20
CA ASN A 104 -5.75 -3.52 -3.60
C ASN A 104 -5.14 -4.58 -4.52
N ILE A 105 -3.87 -4.45 -4.92
CA ILE A 105 -3.23 -5.31 -5.93
C ILE A 105 -3.22 -6.78 -5.55
N LEU A 106 -3.14 -7.10 -4.26
CA LEU A 106 -3.12 -8.50 -3.80
C LEU A 106 -4.49 -9.18 -3.95
N ILE A 107 -5.57 -8.41 -4.01
CA ILE A 107 -6.94 -8.90 -4.11
C ILE A 107 -7.56 -8.61 -5.49
N ASP A 108 -7.09 -7.60 -6.21
CA ASP A 108 -7.56 -7.19 -7.53
C ASP A 108 -6.41 -7.04 -8.53
N GLN A 109 -6.26 -8.02 -9.43
CA GLN A 109 -5.26 -7.97 -10.50
C GLN A 109 -5.48 -6.79 -11.45
N GLU A 110 -6.72 -6.36 -11.65
CA GLU A 110 -7.05 -5.22 -12.52
C GLU A 110 -6.57 -3.90 -11.91
N ALA A 111 -6.62 -3.75 -10.57
CA ALA A 111 -6.04 -2.60 -9.88
C ALA A 111 -4.55 -2.45 -10.22
N GLY A 112 -3.81 -3.56 -10.26
CA GLY A 112 -2.41 -3.58 -10.68
C GLY A 112 -2.21 -3.10 -12.13
N ASN A 113 -3.10 -3.48 -13.04
CA ASN A 113 -3.04 -3.07 -14.44
C ASN A 113 -3.39 -1.58 -14.60
N ARG A 114 -4.42 -1.08 -13.91
CA ARG A 114 -4.77 0.36 -13.90
C ARG A 114 -3.60 1.20 -13.39
N ARG A 115 -2.97 0.78 -12.30
CA ARG A 115 -1.78 1.45 -11.75
C ARG A 115 -0.62 1.49 -12.75
N LYS A 116 -0.32 0.38 -13.43
CA LYS A 116 0.72 0.34 -14.47
C LYS A 116 0.42 1.32 -15.61
N HIS A 117 -0.84 1.38 -16.03
CA HIS A 117 -1.27 2.31 -17.08
C HIS A 117 -1.03 3.77 -16.69
N LEU A 118 -1.41 4.17 -15.48
CA LEU A 118 -1.16 5.53 -14.97
C LEU A 118 0.33 5.85 -14.90
N ALA A 119 1.17 4.91 -14.49
CA ALA A 119 2.61 5.10 -14.47
C ALA A 119 3.19 5.25 -15.90
N GLU A 120 2.67 4.51 -16.88
CA GLU A 120 3.07 4.65 -18.29
C GLU A 120 2.69 6.02 -18.85
N GLU A 121 1.50 6.52 -18.56
CA GLU A 121 1.07 7.87 -18.95
C GLU A 121 1.97 8.94 -18.34
N ASN A 122 2.32 8.81 -17.07
CA ASN A 122 3.26 9.70 -16.42
C ASN A 122 4.62 9.71 -17.16
N ARG A 123 5.15 8.55 -17.51
CA ARG A 123 6.41 8.46 -18.27
C ARG A 123 6.32 9.10 -19.66
N LYS A 124 5.22 8.89 -20.37
CA LYS A 124 4.95 9.55 -21.66
C LYS A 124 4.95 11.07 -21.52
N ASN A 125 4.50 11.58 -20.37
CA ASN A 125 4.45 13.00 -20.03
C ASN A 125 5.74 13.53 -19.36
N GLY A 126 6.83 12.76 -19.40
CA GLY A 126 8.14 13.17 -18.87
C GLY A 126 8.29 13.05 -17.34
N LYS A 127 7.32 12.48 -16.62
CA LYS A 127 7.38 12.24 -15.18
C LYS A 127 7.94 10.84 -14.93
N HIS A 128 9.23 10.75 -14.62
CA HIS A 128 9.94 9.47 -14.52
C HIS A 128 10.27 9.03 -13.10
N ASP A 129 9.99 9.85 -12.08
CA ASP A 129 10.29 9.55 -10.69
C ASP A 129 9.69 8.20 -10.31
N PHE A 130 10.51 7.30 -9.79
CA PHE A 130 10.15 5.92 -9.50
C PHE A 130 9.34 5.26 -10.62
N TYR A 131 9.87 5.31 -11.85
CA TYR A 131 9.29 4.69 -13.03
C TYR A 131 7.87 5.20 -13.35
N GLY A 132 7.55 6.43 -12.98
CA GLY A 132 6.24 7.08 -13.22
C GLY A 132 5.18 6.82 -12.16
N TYR A 133 5.47 6.00 -11.15
CA TYR A 133 4.53 5.75 -10.04
C TYR A 133 4.45 6.90 -9.05
N TYR A 134 5.52 7.65 -8.88
CA TYR A 134 5.50 8.87 -8.09
C TYR A 134 4.68 9.94 -8.82
N GLN A 135 4.18 10.94 -8.14
CA GLN A 135 3.35 12.01 -8.72
C GLN A 135 1.96 11.60 -9.26
N ILE A 136 1.51 10.37 -9.07
CA ILE A 136 0.10 10.05 -9.32
C ILE A 136 -0.71 10.70 -8.18
N PRO A 137 -1.74 11.52 -8.48
CA PRO A 137 -2.57 12.09 -7.45
C PRO A 137 -3.26 10.99 -6.63
N TYR A 138 -3.28 11.12 -5.30
CA TYR A 138 -3.94 10.13 -4.45
C TYR A 138 -5.44 9.97 -4.80
N GLN A 139 -6.12 11.05 -5.18
CA GLN A 139 -7.52 11.00 -5.61
C GLN A 139 -7.68 10.10 -6.83
N THR A 140 -6.78 10.17 -7.81
CA THR A 140 -6.80 9.26 -8.97
C THR A 140 -6.67 7.79 -8.55
N MET A 141 -5.86 7.50 -7.52
CA MET A 141 -5.72 6.14 -7.01
C MET A 141 -7.01 5.64 -6.33
N ILE A 142 -7.75 6.53 -5.69
CA ILE A 142 -9.07 6.22 -5.11
C ILE A 142 -10.09 6.00 -6.22
N ASP A 143 -10.22 6.95 -7.17
CA ASP A 143 -11.19 6.92 -8.26
C ASP A 143 -11.04 5.67 -9.15
N GLU A 144 -9.81 5.19 -9.31
CA GLU A 144 -9.46 3.99 -10.07
C GLU A 144 -9.51 2.70 -9.23
N HIS A 145 -10.01 2.75 -8.00
CA HIS A 145 -10.10 1.61 -7.07
C HIS A 145 -8.76 0.86 -6.89
N ILE A 146 -7.64 1.59 -6.92
CA ILE A 146 -6.30 1.02 -6.72
C ILE A 146 -5.97 0.91 -5.24
N VAL A 147 -6.56 1.78 -4.43
CA VAL A 147 -6.40 1.80 -2.98
C VAL A 147 -7.73 1.77 -2.26
N THR A 148 -7.71 1.13 -1.09
CA THR A 148 -8.77 1.21 -0.08
C THR A 148 -8.30 2.12 1.07
N MET A 149 -9.18 2.91 1.63
CA MET A 149 -8.94 3.71 2.82
C MET A 149 -9.11 2.83 4.06
N SER A 150 -7.99 2.42 4.65
CA SER A 150 -7.97 1.51 5.81
C SER A 150 -7.90 2.28 7.13
N ILE A 151 -8.79 1.93 8.05
CA ILE A 151 -8.95 2.54 9.37
C ILE A 151 -8.73 1.46 10.42
N ARG A 152 -7.56 1.47 11.06
CA ARG A 152 -7.29 0.56 12.16
C ARG A 152 -7.89 1.09 13.45
N VAL A 153 -8.57 0.21 14.15
CA VAL A 153 -9.13 0.49 15.49
C VAL A 153 -8.45 -0.38 16.54
N SER A 154 -8.45 0.08 17.78
CA SER A 154 -7.93 -0.69 18.90
C SER A 154 -8.76 -1.97 19.09
N ASP A 155 -8.09 -3.10 19.27
CA ASP A 155 -8.71 -4.31 19.80
C ASP A 155 -8.96 -4.10 21.30
N THR A 156 -10.23 -3.97 21.67
CA THR A 156 -10.66 -4.04 23.06
C THR A 156 -11.30 -5.40 23.27
N GLU A 157 -11.30 -5.93 24.52
CA GLU A 157 -11.88 -7.24 24.85
C GLU A 157 -13.34 -7.43 24.37
N ASN A 158 -13.98 -6.36 23.91
CA ASN A 158 -15.39 -6.34 23.49
C ASN A 158 -15.58 -5.83 22.05
N THR A 159 -14.53 -5.52 21.28
CA THR A 159 -14.69 -5.06 19.90
C THR A 159 -15.14 -6.22 19.01
N SER A 160 -16.21 -6.03 18.25
CA SER A 160 -16.78 -7.03 17.36
C SER A 160 -16.96 -6.47 15.94
N LYS A 161 -17.19 -7.33 14.94
CA LYS A 161 -17.54 -6.91 13.57
C LYS A 161 -18.76 -5.97 13.58
N LYS A 162 -19.75 -6.25 14.43
CA LYS A 162 -20.95 -5.42 14.57
C LYS A 162 -20.63 -4.00 15.02
N ASP A 163 -19.63 -3.81 15.90
CA ASP A 163 -19.23 -2.47 16.34
C ASP A 163 -18.59 -1.68 15.19
N LEU A 164 -17.86 -2.36 14.26
CA LEU A 164 -17.34 -1.75 13.03
C LEU A 164 -18.48 -1.31 12.10
N GLU A 165 -19.49 -2.15 11.91
CA GLU A 165 -20.69 -1.85 11.12
C GLU A 165 -21.44 -0.64 11.70
N GLU A 166 -21.68 -0.63 13.02
CA GLU A 166 -22.32 0.49 13.69
C GLU A 166 -21.52 1.79 13.60
N ALA A 167 -20.20 1.72 13.65
CA ALA A 167 -19.34 2.87 13.48
C ALA A 167 -19.42 3.44 12.06
N ALA A 168 -19.48 2.58 11.03
CA ALA A 168 -19.68 3.01 9.66
C ALA A 168 -21.00 3.77 9.48
N THR A 169 -22.10 3.33 10.11
CA THR A 169 -23.38 4.04 10.06
C THR A 169 -23.37 5.42 10.75
N LYS A 170 -22.48 5.62 11.72
CA LYS A 170 -22.34 6.89 12.47
C LYS A 170 -21.37 7.87 11.80
N LEU A 171 -20.70 7.44 10.75
CA LEU A 171 -19.65 8.20 10.09
C LEU A 171 -20.22 9.44 9.37
N ASP A 172 -19.68 10.63 9.67
CA ASP A 172 -19.92 11.84 8.87
C ASP A 172 -19.10 11.76 7.58
N ALA A 173 -19.64 11.08 6.58
CA ALA A 173 -19.00 10.83 5.30
C ALA A 173 -18.79 12.11 4.47
N SER A 174 -19.51 13.22 4.76
CA SER A 174 -19.43 14.47 3.98
C SER A 174 -18.05 15.13 4.02
N LYS A 175 -17.17 14.72 4.92
CA LYS A 175 -15.79 15.23 5.10
C LYS A 175 -14.71 14.29 4.59
N LEU A 176 -15.12 13.19 4.04
CA LEU A 176 -14.23 12.13 3.57
C LEU A 176 -14.33 12.02 2.05
N PRO A 177 -13.27 11.62 1.34
CA PRO A 177 -13.36 11.35 -0.10
C PRO A 177 -14.30 10.18 -0.37
N ASP A 178 -14.94 10.20 -1.53
CA ASP A 178 -15.67 9.04 -2.04
C ASP A 178 -14.69 7.90 -2.32
N GLY A 179 -15.14 6.66 -2.16
CA GLY A 179 -14.34 5.46 -2.41
C GLY A 179 -14.58 4.37 -1.38
N GLU A 180 -13.78 3.31 -1.46
CA GLU A 180 -13.86 2.14 -0.59
C GLU A 180 -13.11 2.36 0.72
N TYR A 181 -13.74 2.00 1.83
CA TYR A 181 -13.22 2.10 3.19
C TYR A 181 -13.29 0.76 3.89
N GLU A 182 -12.35 0.56 4.82
CA GLU A 182 -12.33 -0.61 5.68
C GLU A 182 -12.01 -0.21 7.11
N PHE A 183 -12.90 -0.55 8.07
CA PHE A 183 -12.55 -0.62 9.48
C PHE A 183 -11.98 -1.99 9.78
N TYR A 184 -10.88 -2.07 10.52
CA TYR A 184 -10.31 -3.37 10.91
C TYR A 184 -9.56 -3.32 12.24
N TYR A 185 -9.42 -4.49 12.85
CA TYR A 185 -8.53 -4.72 13.99
C TYR A 185 -7.96 -6.14 13.94
N PHE A 186 -6.91 -6.38 14.72
CA PHE A 186 -6.32 -7.71 14.89
C PHE A 186 -6.62 -8.21 16.27
N THR A 187 -7.24 -9.39 16.39
CA THR A 187 -7.42 -10.06 17.67
C THR A 187 -6.14 -10.79 18.05
N THR A 188 -5.64 -10.54 19.24
CA THR A 188 -4.61 -11.39 19.84
C THR A 188 -5.29 -12.54 20.58
N ASP A 189 -5.56 -13.62 19.88
CA ASP A 189 -6.04 -14.85 20.52
C ASP A 189 -4.87 -15.47 21.29
N LYS A 190 -4.83 -15.26 22.62
CA LYS A 190 -3.74 -15.67 23.51
C LYS A 190 -3.63 -17.20 23.66
N GLU A 191 -4.64 -17.95 23.25
CA GLU A 191 -4.65 -19.41 23.44
C GLU A 191 -4.01 -20.21 22.29
N ASN A 192 -3.80 -19.63 21.10
CA ASN A 192 -3.26 -20.32 19.91
C ASN A 192 -1.93 -19.78 19.37
N SER A 193 -1.16 -19.06 20.16
CA SER A 193 0.07 -18.38 19.72
C SER A 193 1.30 -19.29 19.49
N ALA A 194 1.14 -20.60 19.39
CA ALA A 194 2.27 -21.52 19.29
C ALA A 194 2.75 -21.81 17.86
N TYR A 195 1.92 -21.62 16.83
CA TYR A 195 2.33 -21.88 15.45
C TYR A 195 1.58 -20.97 14.47
N TYR A 196 2.32 -20.07 13.80
CA TYR A 196 1.88 -19.17 12.73
C TYR A 196 0.82 -18.12 13.12
N ASP A 197 1.25 -16.89 13.14
CA ASP A 197 0.55 -15.62 12.91
C ASP A 197 -0.99 -15.73 12.67
N ASN A 198 -1.72 -16.20 13.66
CA ASN A 198 -3.16 -16.14 13.72
C ASN A 198 -3.58 -14.90 14.53
N SER A 199 -3.04 -13.74 14.21
CA SER A 199 -3.71 -12.50 14.54
C SER A 199 -4.99 -12.46 13.71
N GLY A 200 -6.12 -12.85 14.32
CA GLY A 200 -7.41 -12.89 13.65
C GLY A 200 -7.74 -11.50 13.12
N TYR A 201 -7.55 -11.29 11.83
CA TYR A 201 -8.00 -10.07 11.16
C TYR A 201 -9.51 -10.06 11.13
N ILE A 202 -10.11 -9.00 11.65
CA ILE A 202 -11.55 -8.74 11.56
C ILE A 202 -11.72 -7.39 10.89
N GLY A 203 -12.40 -7.37 9.75
CA GLY A 203 -12.65 -6.17 8.97
C GLY A 203 -14.13 -6.03 8.58
N TYR A 204 -14.50 -4.79 8.29
CA TYR A 204 -15.78 -4.41 7.71
C TYR A 204 -15.54 -3.37 6.62
N THR A 205 -15.89 -3.72 5.38
CA THR A 205 -15.74 -2.87 4.19
C THR A 205 -17.05 -2.16 3.86
N PHE A 206 -16.97 -0.91 3.44
CA PHE A 206 -18.10 -0.10 3.01
C PHE A 206 -17.64 0.94 2.00
N ASN A 207 -18.57 1.49 1.21
CA ASN A 207 -18.29 2.54 0.25
C ASN A 207 -18.81 3.89 0.74
N ILE A 208 -18.12 4.97 0.40
CA ILE A 208 -18.64 6.33 0.48
C ILE A 208 -18.88 6.82 -0.94
N GLN A 209 -20.10 7.29 -1.21
CA GLN A 209 -20.49 7.90 -2.48
C GLN A 209 -21.35 9.13 -2.22
N ASP A 210 -21.01 10.24 -2.88
CA ASP A 210 -21.71 11.53 -2.71
C ASP A 210 -21.81 11.97 -1.23
N GLY A 211 -20.75 11.69 -0.45
CA GLY A 211 -20.68 12.01 0.98
C GLY A 211 -21.64 11.20 1.85
N LYS A 212 -22.03 10.01 1.43
CA LYS A 212 -22.89 9.08 2.18
C LYS A 212 -22.27 7.71 2.23
N VAL A 213 -22.42 7.03 3.36
CA VAL A 213 -22.05 5.62 3.48
C VAL A 213 -23.06 4.75 2.73
N ILE A 214 -22.55 3.95 1.82
CA ILE A 214 -23.29 2.90 1.12
C ILE A 214 -22.79 1.57 1.71
N GLN A 215 -23.70 0.81 2.28
CA GLN A 215 -23.43 -0.56 2.70
C GLN A 215 -23.63 -1.45 1.48
N ASP A 216 -22.67 -2.32 1.20
CA ASP A 216 -22.92 -3.39 0.25
C ASP A 216 -23.91 -4.34 0.92
N ASP A 217 -25.11 -4.48 0.35
CA ASP A 217 -26.04 -5.51 0.75
C ASP A 217 -25.36 -6.86 0.46
N ASP A 218 -24.83 -7.50 1.50
CA ASP A 218 -24.34 -8.88 1.40
C ASP A 218 -25.51 -9.76 0.91
N ASP A 219 -25.50 -10.15 -0.38
CA ASP A 219 -26.32 -11.23 -0.95
C ASP A 219 -25.81 -12.62 -0.50
#